data_33551bfb0f61fa8f8e910f379c1b1a9f
#
_entry.id   33551bfb0f61fa8f8e910f379c1b1a9f
#
_cell.length_a   1.000
_cell.length_b   1.000
_cell.length_c   1.000
_cell.angle_alpha   90.00
_cell.angle_beta   90.00
_cell.angle_gamma   90.00
#
_symmetry.space_group_name_H-M   'P 1'
#
loop_
_entity.id
_entity.type
_entity.pdbx_description
1 polymer ?
#
loop_
_entity_poly.entity_id
_entity_poly.type
_entity_poly.pdbx_seq_one_letter_code
_entity_poly.pdbx_strand_id
1 'polypeptide(L)'
;VLCTVRLSRRLFPNVDGHGLDALIARHSLTVSDRHRALGDARAIWSFVQLLYRERQREDVDGAIRRLLRLPSLPPQLPPDAIDALPESSGVYLFYGDNPLPLYIGKSLNLRERVGAHFSQDWRSETDLRLSREIRRIEYEETAGELGALLREAVLIKSRLPAYNRA
;
A
#
# COMPACT_ATOMS: atom_id res chain seq x y z
N VAL A 1 -4.62 -4.96 1.14
CA VAL A 1 -5.78 -5.89 1.06
C VAL A 1 -6.54 -5.65 -0.24
N LEU A 2 -6.89 -6.71 -0.99
CA LEU A 2 -7.69 -6.61 -2.21
C LEU A 2 -9.16 -6.28 -1.85
N CYS A 3 -9.65 -5.13 -2.34
CA CYS A 3 -11.06 -4.73 -2.16
C CYS A 3 -11.91 -5.20 -3.35
N THR A 4 -12.88 -6.08 -3.10
CA THR A 4 -13.79 -6.61 -4.14
C THR A 4 -14.67 -5.54 -4.79
N VAL A 5 -15.07 -4.50 -4.06
CA VAL A 5 -15.80 -3.36 -4.62
C VAL A 5 -14.96 -2.63 -5.67
N ARG A 6 -13.69 -2.38 -5.37
CA ARG A 6 -12.75 -1.73 -6.31
C ARG A 6 -12.45 -2.64 -7.51
N LEU A 7 -12.31 -3.96 -7.28
CA LEU A 7 -12.11 -4.93 -8.35
C LEU A 7 -13.32 -4.95 -9.30
N SER A 8 -14.52 -5.03 -8.74
CA SER A 8 -15.76 -5.00 -9.51
C SER A 8 -15.90 -3.70 -10.31
N ARG A 9 -15.67 -2.53 -9.70
CA ARG A 9 -15.71 -1.23 -10.43
C ARG A 9 -14.75 -1.18 -11.61
N ARG A 10 -13.58 -1.78 -11.45
CA ARG A 10 -12.58 -1.79 -12.51
C ARG A 10 -12.90 -2.74 -13.66
N LEU A 11 -13.44 -3.90 -13.35
CA LEU A 11 -13.77 -4.92 -14.36
C LEU A 11 -15.15 -4.70 -15.02
N PHE A 12 -16.04 -3.98 -14.32
CA PHE A 12 -17.41 -3.69 -14.77
C PHE A 12 -17.73 -2.21 -14.58
N PRO A 13 -17.06 -1.30 -15.33
CA PRO A 13 -17.20 0.15 -15.10
C PRO A 13 -18.60 0.70 -15.42
N ASN A 14 -19.37 -0.01 -16.26
CA ASN A 14 -20.67 0.45 -16.79
C ASN A 14 -21.87 -0.15 -16.06
N VAL A 15 -21.69 -0.61 -14.82
CA VAL A 15 -22.80 -1.19 -14.02
C VAL A 15 -22.91 -0.49 -12.67
N ASP A 16 -24.15 -0.35 -12.19
CA ASP A 16 -24.44 0.22 -10.89
C ASP A 16 -24.39 -0.85 -9.79
N GLY A 17 -23.95 -0.43 -8.61
CA GLY A 17 -23.86 -1.31 -7.43
C GLY A 17 -22.68 -2.28 -7.50
N HIS A 18 -21.73 -2.13 -6.58
CA HIS A 18 -20.53 -2.97 -6.50
C HIS A 18 -20.33 -3.58 -5.10
N GLY A 19 -21.31 -3.36 -4.20
CA GLY A 19 -21.32 -4.03 -2.88
C GLY A 19 -21.55 -5.54 -3.02
N LEU A 20 -21.28 -6.28 -1.97
CA LEU A 20 -21.36 -7.75 -2.00
C LEU A 20 -22.76 -8.26 -2.38
N ASP A 21 -23.83 -7.61 -1.91
CA ASP A 21 -25.21 -7.98 -2.29
C ASP A 21 -25.48 -7.77 -3.78
N ALA A 22 -24.98 -6.67 -4.34
CA ALA A 22 -25.11 -6.40 -5.78
C ALA A 22 -24.31 -7.41 -6.62
N LEU A 23 -23.14 -7.85 -6.15
CA LEU A 23 -22.35 -8.90 -6.81
C LEU A 23 -23.08 -10.25 -6.76
N ILE A 24 -23.62 -10.61 -5.60
CA ILE A 24 -24.39 -11.86 -5.42
C ILE A 24 -25.59 -11.87 -6.38
N ALA A 25 -26.38 -10.80 -6.39
CA ALA A 25 -27.58 -10.70 -7.25
C ALA A 25 -27.23 -10.74 -8.74
N ARG A 26 -26.22 -9.93 -9.15
CA ARG A 26 -25.83 -9.83 -10.56
C ARG A 26 -25.26 -11.11 -11.13
N HIS A 27 -24.45 -11.80 -10.36
CA HIS A 27 -23.74 -12.99 -10.81
C HIS A 27 -24.38 -14.31 -10.33
N SER A 28 -25.57 -14.22 -9.72
CA SER A 28 -26.31 -15.38 -9.18
C SER A 28 -25.45 -16.28 -8.30
N LEU A 29 -24.61 -15.66 -7.43
CA LEU A 29 -23.72 -16.41 -6.56
C LEU A 29 -24.50 -17.13 -5.47
N THR A 30 -24.26 -18.41 -5.30
CA THR A 30 -24.87 -19.20 -4.23
C THR A 30 -24.16 -18.87 -2.91
N VAL A 31 -24.90 -18.31 -1.96
CA VAL A 31 -24.37 -17.92 -0.64
C VAL A 31 -25.29 -18.46 0.44
N SER A 32 -24.73 -19.28 1.33
CA SER A 32 -25.35 -19.66 2.59
C SER A 32 -24.89 -18.69 3.69
N ASP A 33 -25.77 -18.38 4.63
CA ASP A 33 -25.44 -17.61 5.83
C ASP A 33 -24.86 -16.21 5.57
N ARG A 34 -25.58 -15.40 4.77
CA ARG A 34 -25.27 -13.99 4.54
C ARG A 34 -25.19 -13.22 5.88
N HIS A 35 -24.30 -12.22 5.96
CA HIS A 35 -23.96 -11.45 7.16
C HIS A 35 -23.21 -12.23 8.25
N ARG A 36 -22.70 -13.41 7.92
CA ARG A 36 -21.70 -14.11 8.70
C ARG A 36 -20.35 -14.08 7.99
N ALA A 37 -19.27 -13.88 8.72
CA ALA A 37 -17.93 -13.71 8.17
C ALA A 37 -17.54 -14.81 7.16
N LEU A 38 -17.90 -16.06 7.45
CA LEU A 38 -17.61 -17.19 6.56
C LEU A 38 -18.48 -17.16 5.29
N GLY A 39 -19.78 -16.83 5.41
CA GLY A 39 -20.69 -16.72 4.27
C GLY A 39 -20.24 -15.61 3.32
N ASP A 40 -19.89 -14.46 3.86
CA ASP A 40 -19.39 -13.32 3.09
C ASP A 40 -18.03 -13.62 2.42
N ALA A 41 -17.12 -14.30 3.12
CA ALA A 41 -15.85 -14.75 2.55
C ALA A 41 -16.03 -15.75 1.40
N ARG A 42 -16.98 -16.69 1.53
CA ARG A 42 -17.33 -17.62 0.45
C ARG A 42 -17.93 -16.91 -0.77
N ALA A 43 -18.79 -15.92 -0.56
CA ALA A 43 -19.34 -15.12 -1.65
C ALA A 43 -18.24 -14.38 -2.42
N ILE A 44 -17.29 -13.76 -1.70
CA ILE A 44 -16.13 -13.11 -2.29
C ILE A 44 -15.29 -14.10 -3.10
N TRP A 45 -15.03 -15.27 -2.55
CA TRP A 45 -14.27 -16.32 -3.24
C TRP A 45 -14.98 -16.81 -4.50
N SER A 46 -16.29 -17.07 -4.43
CA SER A 46 -17.10 -17.46 -5.58
C SER A 46 -17.08 -16.39 -6.68
N PHE A 47 -17.15 -15.11 -6.31
CA PHE A 47 -17.01 -14.01 -7.26
C PHE A 47 -15.63 -14.02 -7.95
N VAL A 48 -14.55 -14.21 -7.21
CA VAL A 48 -13.20 -14.29 -7.80
C VAL A 48 -13.08 -15.47 -8.76
N GLN A 49 -13.60 -16.65 -8.37
CA GLN A 49 -13.60 -17.82 -9.25
C GLN A 49 -14.40 -17.60 -10.53
N LEU A 50 -15.55 -16.91 -10.43
CA LEU A 50 -16.37 -16.55 -11.58
C LEU A 50 -15.62 -15.62 -12.53
N LEU A 51 -14.89 -14.62 -12.01
CA LEU A 51 -14.07 -13.74 -12.84
C LEU A 51 -13.06 -14.51 -13.71
N TYR A 52 -12.40 -15.52 -13.12
CA TYR A 52 -11.44 -16.37 -13.84
C TYR A 52 -12.11 -17.36 -14.82
N ARG A 53 -13.40 -17.59 -14.72
CA ARG A 53 -14.15 -18.42 -15.68
C ARG A 53 -14.68 -17.61 -16.85
N GLU A 54 -15.12 -16.36 -16.62
CA GLU A 54 -15.83 -15.55 -17.59
C GLU A 54 -14.95 -14.53 -18.30
N ARG A 55 -13.74 -14.27 -17.78
CA ARG A 55 -12.83 -13.27 -18.33
C ARG A 55 -11.46 -13.86 -18.64
N GLN A 56 -10.72 -13.18 -19.51
CA GLN A 56 -9.33 -13.54 -19.76
C GLN A 56 -8.51 -13.38 -18.47
N ARG A 57 -7.67 -14.36 -18.21
CA ARG A 57 -6.85 -14.42 -16.98
C ARG A 57 -5.96 -13.18 -16.85
N GLU A 58 -5.43 -12.71 -17.96
CA GLU A 58 -4.55 -11.54 -18.04
C GLU A 58 -5.26 -10.26 -17.58
N ASP A 59 -6.55 -10.10 -17.91
CA ASP A 59 -7.34 -8.93 -17.49
C ASP A 59 -7.61 -8.95 -15.99
N VAL A 60 -7.97 -10.12 -15.46
CA VAL A 60 -8.23 -10.30 -14.02
C VAL A 60 -6.95 -10.10 -13.22
N ASP A 61 -5.86 -10.75 -13.61
CA ASP A 61 -4.55 -10.63 -12.97
C ASP A 61 -4.03 -9.20 -13.07
N GLY A 62 -4.21 -8.55 -14.20
CA GLY A 62 -3.84 -7.15 -14.40
C GLY A 62 -4.62 -6.20 -13.50
N ALA A 63 -5.93 -6.42 -13.34
CA ALA A 63 -6.77 -5.63 -12.43
C ALA A 63 -6.38 -5.85 -10.96
N ILE A 64 -6.16 -7.11 -10.56
CA ILE A 64 -5.73 -7.48 -9.20
C ILE A 64 -4.36 -6.89 -8.90
N ARG A 65 -3.37 -7.09 -9.77
CA ARG A 65 -2.03 -6.51 -9.59
C ARG A 65 -2.07 -5.00 -9.45
N ARG A 66 -2.86 -4.30 -10.25
CA ARG A 66 -3.00 -2.83 -10.14
C ARG A 66 -3.66 -2.41 -8.83
N LEU A 67 -4.60 -3.19 -8.29
CA LEU A 67 -5.24 -2.90 -7.01
C LEU A 67 -4.38 -3.28 -5.80
N LEU A 68 -3.53 -4.30 -5.93
CA LEU A 68 -2.57 -4.71 -4.90
C LEU A 68 -1.27 -3.90 -4.96
N ARG A 69 -0.89 -3.40 -6.14
CA ARG A 69 0.36 -2.66 -6.37
C ARG A 69 0.41 -1.26 -5.80
N LEU A 70 -0.62 -0.78 -5.10
CA LEU A 70 -0.57 0.62 -4.77
C LEU A 70 -0.60 0.90 -3.27
N PRO A 71 0.57 1.08 -2.68
CA PRO A 71 0.79 2.36 -2.05
C PRO A 71 0.50 3.42 -3.14
N SER A 72 -0.40 4.36 -2.89
CA SER A 72 -0.58 5.47 -3.81
C SER A 72 0.64 6.37 -3.65
N LEU A 73 1.71 6.03 -4.39
CA LEU A 73 2.90 6.86 -4.42
C LEU A 73 2.50 8.28 -4.78
N PRO A 74 3.01 9.27 -4.08
CA PRO A 74 2.90 10.65 -4.47
C PRO A 74 3.34 10.80 -5.93
N PRO A 75 2.61 11.55 -6.77
CA PRO A 75 2.89 11.66 -8.20
C PRO A 75 4.29 12.24 -8.51
N GLN A 76 4.91 12.88 -7.53
CA GLN A 76 6.25 13.45 -7.63
C GLN A 76 7.38 12.44 -7.37
N LEU A 77 7.08 11.24 -6.88
CA LEU A 77 8.07 10.17 -6.74
C LEU A 77 8.11 9.30 -8.01
N PRO A 78 9.29 8.77 -8.37
CA PRO A 78 9.40 7.80 -9.45
C PRO A 78 8.48 6.58 -9.20
N PRO A 79 7.85 6.01 -10.25
CA PRO A 79 6.94 4.86 -10.10
C PRO A 79 7.59 3.64 -9.46
N ASP A 80 8.89 3.49 -9.57
CA ASP A 80 9.72 2.41 -9.04
C ASP A 80 10.41 2.76 -7.71
N ALA A 81 10.13 3.92 -7.12
CA ALA A 81 10.82 4.42 -5.92
C ALA A 81 10.79 3.43 -4.74
N ILE A 82 9.75 2.59 -4.62
CA ILE A 82 9.68 1.55 -3.59
C ILE A 82 10.35 0.26 -4.06
N ASP A 83 10.17 -0.11 -5.32
CA ASP A 83 10.75 -1.34 -5.88
C ASP A 83 12.29 -1.29 -5.92
N ALA A 84 12.86 -0.09 -6.00
CA ALA A 84 14.30 0.15 -5.94
C ALA A 84 14.90 0.01 -4.52
N LEU A 85 14.07 -0.03 -3.47
CA LEU A 85 14.57 -0.18 -2.10
C LEU A 85 14.93 -1.64 -1.81
N PRO A 86 16.00 -1.90 -1.02
CA PRO A 86 16.36 -3.24 -0.60
C PRO A 86 15.39 -3.78 0.46
N GLU A 87 15.34 -5.10 0.58
CA GLU A 87 14.58 -5.80 1.62
C GLU A 87 15.43 -6.05 2.89
N SER A 88 16.48 -5.29 3.05
CA SER A 88 17.42 -5.35 4.17
C SER A 88 17.06 -4.40 5.30
N SER A 89 17.72 -4.58 6.45
CA SER A 89 17.67 -3.70 7.60
C SER A 89 18.39 -2.39 7.32
N GLY A 90 17.82 -1.27 7.79
CA GLY A 90 18.45 0.03 7.61
C GLY A 90 17.63 1.21 8.10
N VAL A 91 18.08 2.40 7.74
CA VAL A 91 17.38 3.67 7.93
C VAL A 91 16.98 4.27 6.59
N TYR A 92 15.84 4.94 6.56
CA TYR A 92 15.34 5.65 5.38
C TYR A 92 15.05 7.10 5.73
N LEU A 93 15.25 7.97 4.74
CA LEU A 93 15.11 9.42 4.88
C LEU A 93 14.19 9.92 3.78
N PHE A 94 13.18 10.68 4.16
CA PHE A 94 12.29 11.36 3.24
C PHE A 94 12.71 12.82 3.11
N TYR A 95 12.86 13.29 1.88
CA TYR A 95 13.21 14.68 1.57
C TYR A 95 12.11 15.35 0.76
N GLY A 96 11.90 16.62 1.04
CA GLY A 96 11.11 17.52 0.21
C GLY A 96 11.98 18.31 -0.78
N ASP A 97 11.56 19.53 -1.05
CA ASP A 97 12.32 20.45 -1.92
C ASP A 97 13.59 21.01 -1.23
N ASN A 98 13.67 20.90 0.10
CA ASN A 98 14.80 21.34 0.90
C ASN A 98 15.85 20.23 1.10
N PRO A 99 17.13 20.60 1.37
CA PRO A 99 18.20 19.64 1.63
C PRO A 99 18.08 18.94 3.01
N LEU A 100 17.23 19.43 3.91
CA LEU A 100 16.98 18.79 5.21
C LEU A 100 15.91 17.71 5.06
N PRO A 101 16.08 16.55 5.74
CA PRO A 101 15.09 15.50 5.69
C PRO A 101 13.79 15.93 6.38
N LEU A 102 12.67 15.57 5.79
CA LEU A 102 11.34 15.71 6.40
C LEU A 102 11.14 14.68 7.51
N TYR A 103 11.56 13.46 7.26
CA TYR A 103 11.39 12.34 8.18
C TYR A 103 12.54 11.35 8.07
N ILE A 104 12.91 10.74 9.18
CA ILE A 104 13.89 9.66 9.28
C ILE A 104 13.25 8.51 10.03
N GLY A 105 13.40 7.29 9.52
CA GLY A 105 12.88 6.09 10.18
C GLY A 105 13.79 4.89 9.98
N LYS A 106 13.61 3.87 10.81
CA LYS A 106 14.32 2.59 10.72
C LYS A 106 13.40 1.44 10.36
N SER A 107 13.96 0.38 9.79
CA SER A 107 13.23 -0.86 9.54
C SER A 107 14.17 -2.06 9.48
N LEU A 108 13.60 -3.26 9.68
CA LEU A 108 14.23 -4.53 9.34
C LEU A 108 14.06 -4.89 7.84
N ASN A 109 13.04 -4.31 7.20
CA ASN A 109 12.80 -4.41 5.76
C ASN A 109 12.44 -3.01 5.24
N LEU A 110 13.40 -2.36 4.58
CA LEU A 110 13.25 -0.99 4.10
C LEU A 110 12.12 -0.86 3.07
N ARG A 111 12.04 -1.77 2.09
CA ARG A 111 11.01 -1.75 1.05
C ARG A 111 9.61 -1.83 1.64
N GLU A 112 9.38 -2.79 2.52
CA GLU A 112 8.08 -2.99 3.16
C GLU A 112 7.67 -1.78 4.01
N ARG A 113 8.59 -1.27 4.82
CA ARG A 113 8.32 -0.16 5.74
C ARG A 113 8.03 1.14 5.01
N VAL A 114 8.84 1.48 4.01
CA VAL A 114 8.63 2.66 3.19
C VAL A 114 7.33 2.54 2.39
N GLY A 115 7.03 1.35 1.83
CA GLY A 115 5.76 1.07 1.17
C GLY A 115 4.55 1.26 2.08
N ALA A 116 4.67 0.92 3.36
CA ALA A 116 3.60 1.10 4.35
C ALA A 116 3.23 2.57 4.58
N HIS A 117 4.18 3.52 4.50
CA HIS A 117 3.87 4.96 4.60
C HIS A 117 2.93 5.47 3.51
N PHE A 118 2.90 4.80 2.36
CA PHE A 118 2.06 5.17 1.22
C PHE A 118 0.83 4.28 1.08
N SER A 119 0.64 3.27 1.95
CA SER A 119 -0.57 2.45 1.95
C SER A 119 -1.76 3.24 2.51
N GLN A 120 -2.96 3.02 1.96
CA GLN A 120 -4.16 3.78 2.33
C GLN A 120 -4.64 3.51 3.77
N ASP A 121 -4.18 2.43 4.39
CA ASP A 121 -4.66 1.95 5.69
C ASP A 121 -4.03 2.69 6.90
N TRP A 122 -3.00 3.53 6.69
CA TRP A 122 -2.19 4.15 7.76
C TRP A 122 -2.11 5.68 7.68
N ARG A 123 -3.12 6.34 7.14
CA ARG A 123 -3.07 7.80 6.97
C ARG A 123 -3.49 8.56 8.22
N SER A 124 -2.51 8.90 9.06
CA SER A 124 -2.63 10.04 9.96
C SER A 124 -2.59 11.35 9.17
N GLU A 125 -3.05 12.45 9.76
CA GLU A 125 -2.92 13.78 9.14
C GLU A 125 -1.46 14.12 8.82
N THR A 126 -0.54 13.69 9.69
CA THR A 126 0.92 13.83 9.51
C THR A 126 1.40 13.06 8.29
N ASP A 127 0.95 11.81 8.08
CA ASP A 127 1.34 11.00 6.92
C ASP A 127 0.83 11.60 5.62
N LEU A 128 -0.36 12.21 5.65
CA LEU A 128 -0.91 12.91 4.49
C LEU A 128 -0.09 14.17 4.12
N ARG A 129 0.33 14.95 5.12
CA ARG A 129 1.20 16.11 4.89
C ARG A 129 2.56 15.68 4.36
N LEU A 130 3.18 14.71 5.02
CA LEU A 130 4.46 14.14 4.62
C LEU A 130 4.41 13.63 3.17
N SER A 131 3.35 12.88 2.78
CA SER A 131 3.20 12.35 1.43
C SER A 131 3.07 13.42 0.35
N ARG A 132 2.56 14.61 0.67
CA ARG A 132 2.49 15.76 -0.26
C ARG A 132 3.83 16.44 -0.47
N GLU A 133 4.67 16.44 0.54
CA GLU A 133 5.95 17.15 0.57
C GLU A 133 7.12 16.32 0.07
N ILE A 134 7.03 14.97 0.16
CA ILE A 134 8.10 14.07 -0.28
C ILE A 134 8.40 14.24 -1.77
N ARG A 135 9.69 14.39 -2.11
CA ARG A 135 10.23 14.44 -3.46
C ARG A 135 11.27 13.37 -3.71
N ARG A 136 11.93 12.88 -2.65
CA ARG A 136 13.04 11.94 -2.74
C ARG A 136 13.08 11.04 -1.52
N ILE A 137 13.47 9.79 -1.73
CA ILE A 137 13.72 8.78 -0.70
C ILE A 137 15.18 8.38 -0.78
N GLU A 138 15.87 8.44 0.35
CA GLU A 138 17.23 7.91 0.51
C GLU A 138 17.21 6.82 1.58
N TYR A 139 18.20 5.95 1.56
CA TYR A 139 18.35 4.92 2.57
C TYR A 139 19.82 4.58 2.82
N GLU A 140 20.08 4.02 3.98
CA GLU A 140 21.38 3.45 4.38
C GLU A 140 21.11 2.07 4.96
N GLU A 141 21.75 1.03 4.41
CA GLU A 141 21.66 -0.33 4.93
C GLU A 141 22.50 -0.47 6.20
N THR A 142 22.04 -1.32 7.11
CA THR A 142 22.76 -1.62 8.36
C THR A 142 22.82 -3.13 8.60
N ALA A 143 23.80 -3.56 9.41
CA ALA A 143 24.01 -4.96 9.72
C ALA A 143 22.91 -5.61 10.58
N GLY A 144 21.81 -4.90 10.89
CA GLY A 144 20.69 -5.41 11.66
C GLY A 144 19.97 -4.31 12.44
N GLU A 145 19.04 -4.73 13.30
CA GLU A 145 18.16 -3.81 14.03
C GLU A 145 18.89 -2.82 14.92
N LEU A 146 19.90 -3.28 15.67
CA LEU A 146 20.67 -2.41 16.55
C LEU A 146 21.42 -1.33 15.77
N GLY A 147 22.02 -1.70 14.63
CA GLY A 147 22.67 -0.76 13.73
C GLY A 147 21.70 0.29 13.20
N ALA A 148 20.50 -0.14 12.76
CA ALA A 148 19.45 0.75 12.30
C ALA A 148 18.97 1.71 13.41
N LEU A 149 18.78 1.21 14.64
CA LEU A 149 18.37 2.01 15.78
C LEU A 149 19.40 3.10 16.14
N LEU A 150 20.67 2.72 16.22
CA LEU A 150 21.75 3.66 16.55
C LEU A 150 21.91 4.71 15.44
N ARG A 151 21.83 4.27 14.17
CA ARG A 151 21.97 5.17 13.04
C ARG A 151 20.81 6.17 12.93
N GLU A 152 19.57 5.70 13.13
CA GLU A 152 18.38 6.55 13.19
C GLU A 152 18.54 7.63 14.27
N ALA A 153 18.94 7.26 15.50
CA ALA A 153 19.11 8.19 16.61
C ALA A 153 20.17 9.27 16.31
N VAL A 154 21.28 8.87 15.69
CA VAL A 154 22.36 9.81 15.27
C VAL A 154 21.84 10.77 14.21
N LEU A 155 21.14 10.25 13.18
CA LEU A 155 20.63 11.06 12.09
C LEU A 155 19.54 12.02 12.54
N ILE A 156 18.62 11.60 13.40
CA ILE A 156 17.58 12.48 13.96
C ILE A 156 18.22 13.64 14.74
N LYS A 157 19.19 13.34 15.60
CA LYS A 157 19.88 14.38 16.39
C LYS A 157 20.69 15.35 15.54
N SER A 158 21.32 14.88 14.47
CA SER A 158 22.18 15.71 13.62
C SER A 158 21.44 16.46 12.53
N ARG A 159 20.34 15.91 12.02
CA ARG A 159 19.60 16.46 10.86
C ARG A 159 18.31 17.17 11.24
N LEU A 160 17.78 16.97 12.45
CA LEU A 160 16.59 17.63 13.00
C LEU A 160 15.39 17.58 12.02
N PRO A 161 14.92 16.40 11.62
CA PRO A 161 13.84 16.27 10.63
C PRO A 161 12.52 16.85 11.13
N ALA A 162 11.76 17.47 10.23
CA ALA A 162 10.56 18.23 10.56
C ALA A 162 9.42 17.38 11.15
N TYR A 163 9.31 16.11 10.77
CA TYR A 163 8.20 15.23 11.14
C TYR A 163 8.56 14.15 12.17
N ASN A 164 9.81 14.04 12.60
CA ASN A 164 10.13 13.22 13.75
C ASN A 164 9.71 13.95 15.03
N ARG A 165 8.98 13.28 15.90
CA ARG A 165 8.69 13.84 17.23
C ARG A 165 10.00 13.94 18.02
N ALA A 166 10.20 15.07 18.67
CA ALA A 166 11.26 15.27 19.66
C ALA A 166 10.99 14.41 20.88
#